data_e1f6bfe537c9cdd85417e3377000801b
#
_entry.id   e1f6bfe537c9cdd85417e3377000801b
#
_cell.length_a   1.000
_cell.length_b   1.000
_cell.length_c   1.000
_cell.angle_alpha   90.00
_cell.angle_beta   90.00
_cell.angle_gamma   90.00
#
_symmetry.space_group_name_H-M   'P 1'
#
loop_
_entity.id
_entity.type
_entity.pdbx_description
1 polymer ?
#
loop_
_entity_poly.entity_id
_entity_poly.type
_entity_poly.pdbx_seq_one_letter_code
_entity_poly.pdbx_strand_id
1 'polypeptide(L)'
;MAIRLEKINYIYSPGTAYEKHALKDIDLEIPDGQFLGIIGHTGSGKSTLIQHLNGLIKATSGKLYYNGENIYDEGFNLTALRSQVGLVFQYPEYQLFEADVFTDVCFGPKNQGLSKEECEIRAKEALELVGFPEKYYHQSPFEFCPNSYLRR
;
A
#
# COMPACT_ATOMS: atom_id res chain seq x y z
N MET A 1 -1.63 10.53 12.96
CA MET A 1 -1.21 10.39 11.55
C MET A 1 -2.28 11.03 10.68
N ALA A 2 -1.98 12.12 10.00
CA ALA A 2 -2.94 12.83 9.13
C ALA A 2 -2.38 12.91 7.71
N ILE A 3 -3.25 12.67 6.74
CA ILE A 3 -2.92 12.79 5.31
C ILE A 3 -3.80 13.91 4.73
N ARG A 4 -3.18 14.85 4.01
CA ARG A 4 -3.90 15.94 3.34
C ARG A 4 -3.43 16.10 1.91
N LEU A 5 -4.38 16.15 1.00
CA LEU A 5 -4.18 16.40 -0.42
C LEU A 5 -4.68 17.82 -0.76
N GLU A 6 -3.89 18.55 -1.53
CA GLU A 6 -4.24 19.89 -2.02
C GLU A 6 -4.07 19.93 -3.52
N LYS A 7 -5.17 20.13 -4.23
CA LYS A 7 -5.23 20.26 -5.70
C LYS A 7 -4.46 19.17 -6.43
N ILE A 8 -4.59 17.90 -5.96
CA ILE A 8 -3.92 16.78 -6.60
C ILE A 8 -4.53 16.54 -7.98
N ASN A 9 -3.65 16.57 -8.98
CA ASN A 9 -3.95 16.17 -10.35
C ASN A 9 -3.05 15.02 -10.76
N TYR A 10 -3.60 14.09 -11.52
CA TYR A 10 -2.80 13.01 -12.10
C TYR A 10 -3.26 12.65 -13.50
N ILE A 11 -2.31 12.65 -14.44
CA ILE A 11 -2.51 12.35 -15.84
C ILE A 11 -1.65 11.13 -16.20
N TYR A 12 -2.29 10.07 -16.68
CA TYR A 12 -1.59 8.94 -17.28
C TYR A 12 -1.12 9.30 -18.69
N SER A 13 0.09 8.90 -19.05
CA SER A 13 0.67 9.05 -20.39
C SER A 13 0.51 10.46 -20.98
N PRO A 14 0.94 11.53 -20.26
CA PRO A 14 0.75 12.90 -20.70
C PRO A 14 1.41 13.15 -22.06
N GLY A 15 0.74 13.91 -22.93
CA GLY A 15 1.23 14.25 -24.27
C GLY A 15 1.16 13.11 -25.30
N THR A 16 0.49 12.00 -25.01
CA THR A 16 0.29 10.88 -25.93
C THR A 16 -1.17 10.72 -26.35
N ALA A 17 -1.44 9.90 -27.36
CA ALA A 17 -2.80 9.55 -27.78
C ALA A 17 -3.58 8.78 -26.68
N TYR A 18 -2.89 8.27 -25.68
CA TYR A 18 -3.47 7.52 -24.53
C TYR A 18 -3.55 8.38 -23.27
N GLU A 19 -3.43 9.69 -23.38
CA GLU A 19 -3.54 10.60 -22.24
C GLU A 19 -4.89 10.44 -21.55
N LYS A 20 -4.84 10.22 -20.22
CA LYS A 20 -6.04 10.10 -19.40
C LYS A 20 -5.87 10.86 -18.10
N HIS A 21 -6.69 11.88 -17.89
CA HIS A 21 -6.75 12.63 -16.64
C HIS A 21 -7.54 11.82 -15.59
N ALA A 22 -6.86 11.21 -14.67
CA ALA A 22 -7.44 10.29 -13.69
C ALA A 22 -7.87 10.99 -12.39
N LEU A 23 -7.12 12.00 -11.92
CA LEU A 23 -7.47 12.82 -10.77
C LEU A 23 -7.47 14.28 -11.19
N LYS A 24 -8.51 15.03 -10.77
CA LYS A 24 -8.71 16.44 -11.12
C LYS A 24 -8.98 17.24 -9.86
N ASP A 25 -8.04 18.14 -9.51
CA ASP A 25 -8.15 19.09 -8.40
C ASP A 25 -8.69 18.45 -7.10
N ILE A 26 -8.13 17.29 -6.72
CA ILE A 26 -8.57 16.58 -5.52
C ILE A 26 -8.05 17.29 -4.28
N ASP A 27 -8.98 17.76 -3.46
CA ASP A 27 -8.76 18.21 -2.10
C ASP A 27 -9.37 17.18 -1.14
N LEU A 28 -8.56 16.65 -0.23
CA LEU A 28 -9.00 15.62 0.73
C LEU A 28 -8.17 15.74 1.99
N GLU A 29 -8.83 15.64 3.14
CA GLU A 29 -8.17 15.51 4.43
C GLU A 29 -8.62 14.22 5.11
N ILE A 30 -7.68 13.43 5.59
CA ILE A 30 -7.90 12.20 6.34
C ILE A 30 -7.24 12.37 7.71
N PRO A 31 -8.04 12.77 8.72
CA PRO A 31 -7.56 12.88 10.10
C PRO A 31 -7.13 11.54 10.67
N ASP A 32 -6.37 11.59 11.75
CA ASP A 32 -5.98 10.40 12.50
C ASP A 32 -7.20 9.64 13.05
N GLY A 33 -7.12 8.30 12.98
CA GLY A 33 -8.18 7.42 13.49
C GLY A 33 -9.47 7.39 12.67
N GLN A 34 -9.52 8.08 11.52
CA GLN A 34 -10.71 8.09 10.68
C GLN A 34 -10.78 6.85 9.76
N PHE A 35 -11.97 6.27 9.65
CA PHE A 35 -12.32 5.32 8.60
C PHE A 35 -12.99 6.06 7.43
N LEU A 36 -12.37 6.03 6.24
CA LEU A 36 -12.85 6.71 5.05
C LEU A 36 -13.25 5.70 3.96
N GLY A 37 -14.50 5.77 3.50
CA GLY A 37 -14.97 5.00 2.36
C GLY A 37 -14.90 5.79 1.06
N ILE A 38 -14.28 5.24 0.00
CA ILE A 38 -14.20 5.84 -1.33
C ILE A 38 -15.08 5.04 -2.29
N ILE A 39 -16.15 5.65 -2.78
CA ILE A 39 -17.14 5.02 -3.66
C ILE A 39 -17.08 5.64 -5.05
N GLY A 40 -17.30 4.84 -6.08
CA GLY A 40 -17.36 5.28 -7.48
C GLY A 40 -17.29 4.10 -8.45
N HIS A 41 -17.66 4.35 -9.71
CA HIS A 41 -17.60 3.34 -10.77
C HIS A 41 -16.17 2.93 -11.12
N THR A 42 -15.99 1.83 -11.86
CA THR A 42 -14.68 1.40 -12.37
C THR A 42 -14.09 2.50 -13.27
N GLY A 43 -12.79 2.80 -13.06
CA GLY A 43 -12.09 3.85 -13.81
C GLY A 43 -12.30 5.28 -13.30
N SER A 44 -12.99 5.48 -12.15
CA SER A 44 -13.19 6.81 -11.53
C SER A 44 -11.97 7.34 -10.75
N GLY A 45 -10.82 6.67 -10.79
CA GLY A 45 -9.58 7.15 -10.15
C GLY A 45 -9.34 6.65 -8.71
N LYS A 46 -10.22 5.82 -8.12
CA LYS A 46 -10.07 5.33 -6.73
C LYS A 46 -8.71 4.69 -6.46
N SER A 47 -8.32 3.72 -7.26
CA SER A 47 -7.03 3.03 -7.11
C SER A 47 -5.86 3.98 -7.32
N THR A 48 -5.99 4.92 -8.27
CA THR A 48 -4.99 5.96 -8.51
C THR A 48 -4.84 6.84 -7.27
N LEU A 49 -5.95 7.28 -6.67
CA LEU A 49 -5.93 8.08 -5.45
C LEU A 49 -5.23 7.35 -4.30
N ILE A 50 -5.59 6.09 -4.05
CA ILE A 50 -4.99 5.27 -2.99
C ILE A 50 -3.48 5.12 -3.18
N GLN A 51 -3.00 4.93 -4.42
CA GLN A 51 -1.57 4.81 -4.72
C GLN A 51 -0.78 6.11 -4.49
N HIS A 52 -1.44 7.28 -4.49
CA HIS A 52 -0.79 8.54 -4.07
C HIS A 52 -0.58 8.58 -2.57
N LEU A 53 -1.51 8.04 -1.76
CA LEU A 53 -1.47 8.16 -0.29
C LEU A 53 -0.22 7.55 0.35
N ASN A 54 0.38 6.53 -0.26
CA ASN A 54 1.65 5.93 0.18
C ASN A 54 2.86 6.32 -0.68
N GLY A 55 2.69 7.31 -1.57
CA GLY A 55 3.76 7.78 -2.45
C GLY A 55 4.23 6.76 -3.49
N LEU A 56 3.39 5.76 -3.86
CA LEU A 56 3.71 4.80 -4.92
C LEU A 56 3.78 5.48 -6.29
N ILE A 57 2.89 6.44 -6.53
CA ILE A 57 2.90 7.30 -7.71
C ILE A 57 2.95 8.77 -7.29
N LYS A 58 3.64 9.59 -8.09
CA LYS A 58 3.79 11.02 -7.85
C LYS A 58 2.72 11.78 -8.65
N ALA A 59 2.05 12.74 -8.02
CA ALA A 59 1.08 13.58 -8.69
C ALA A 59 1.71 14.41 -9.83
N THR A 60 0.94 14.67 -10.88
CA THR A 60 1.35 15.58 -11.97
C THR A 60 1.41 17.02 -11.48
N SER A 61 0.49 17.41 -10.58
CA SER A 61 0.50 18.67 -9.86
C SER A 61 -0.28 18.57 -8.56
N GLY A 62 -0.14 19.57 -7.68
CA GLY A 62 -0.71 19.59 -6.34
C GLY A 62 0.30 19.15 -5.29
N LYS A 63 -0.15 19.06 -4.04
CA LYS A 63 0.68 18.71 -2.89
C LYS A 63 0.00 17.63 -2.05
N LEU A 64 0.78 16.70 -1.55
CA LEU A 64 0.33 15.70 -0.61
C LEU A 64 1.15 15.82 0.68
N TYR A 65 0.46 16.00 1.79
CA TYR A 65 1.08 16.15 3.10
C TYR A 65 0.85 14.90 3.95
N TYR A 66 1.90 14.48 4.59
CA TYR A 66 1.88 13.45 5.63
C TYR A 66 2.40 14.05 6.92
N ASN A 67 1.56 14.11 7.96
CA ASN A 67 1.84 14.77 9.24
C ASN A 67 2.34 16.23 9.10
N GLY A 68 1.84 16.95 8.09
CA GLY A 68 2.20 18.33 7.81
C GLY A 68 3.39 18.55 6.89
N GLU A 69 4.15 17.52 6.54
CA GLU A 69 5.27 17.58 5.60
C GLU A 69 4.81 17.16 4.19
N ASN A 70 5.18 17.94 3.18
CA ASN A 70 4.88 17.59 1.79
C ASN A 70 5.78 16.46 1.30
N ILE A 71 5.19 15.34 0.89
CA ILE A 71 5.95 14.14 0.48
C ILE A 71 6.74 14.32 -0.82
N TYR A 72 6.52 15.39 -1.55
CA TYR A 72 7.21 15.72 -2.81
C TYR A 72 8.39 16.65 -2.63
N ASP A 73 8.61 17.16 -1.41
CA ASP A 73 9.73 18.05 -1.11
C ASP A 73 11.06 17.26 -1.10
N GLU A 74 12.13 17.96 -1.46
CA GLU A 74 13.48 17.39 -1.48
C GLU A 74 13.89 16.94 -0.05
N GLY A 75 14.38 15.72 0.04
CA GLY A 75 14.78 15.13 1.33
C GLY A 75 13.68 14.43 2.11
N PHE A 76 12.42 14.44 1.66
CA PHE A 76 11.36 13.67 2.33
C PHE A 76 11.63 12.16 2.26
N ASN A 77 11.50 11.47 3.39
CA ASN A 77 11.78 10.03 3.49
C ASN A 77 10.55 9.18 3.10
N LEU A 78 10.43 8.85 1.80
CA LEU A 78 9.38 7.98 1.29
C LEU A 78 9.41 6.54 1.86
N THR A 79 10.59 6.05 2.27
CA THR A 79 10.71 4.72 2.90
C THR A 79 10.03 4.73 4.27
N ALA A 80 10.24 5.79 5.05
CA ALA A 80 9.56 5.99 6.33
C ALA A 80 8.03 6.13 6.14
N LEU A 81 7.57 6.86 5.12
CA LEU A 81 6.14 6.94 4.80
C LEU A 81 5.55 5.55 4.51
N ARG A 82 6.19 4.76 3.64
CA ARG A 82 5.72 3.42 3.24
C ARG A 82 5.74 2.41 4.38
N SER A 83 6.56 2.61 5.40
CA SER A 83 6.55 1.80 6.62
C SER A 83 5.34 2.09 7.52
N GLN A 84 4.72 3.26 7.36
CA GLN A 84 3.57 3.71 8.15
C GLN A 84 2.24 3.62 7.38
N VAL A 85 2.28 3.74 6.05
CA VAL A 85 1.10 3.70 5.19
C VAL A 85 1.14 2.45 4.32
N GLY A 86 0.54 1.37 4.81
CA GLY A 86 0.40 0.12 4.05
C GLY A 86 -0.60 0.26 2.91
N LEU A 87 -0.36 -0.45 1.81
CA LEU A 87 -1.26 -0.52 0.66
C LEU A 87 -1.59 -1.98 0.33
N VAL A 88 -2.89 -2.31 0.35
CA VAL A 88 -3.38 -3.60 -0.13
C VAL A 88 -4.01 -3.42 -1.50
N PHE A 89 -3.53 -4.18 -2.48
CA PHE A 89 -4.03 -4.13 -3.86
C PHE A 89 -5.26 -5.02 -4.04
N GLN A 90 -5.98 -4.80 -5.12
CA GLN A 90 -7.19 -5.58 -5.47
C GLN A 90 -6.90 -7.07 -5.68
N TYR A 91 -5.69 -7.40 -6.17
CA TYR A 91 -5.20 -8.76 -6.38
C TYR A 91 -3.88 -8.93 -5.62
N PRO A 92 -3.95 -9.15 -4.29
CA PRO A 92 -2.76 -9.21 -3.45
C PRO A 92 -1.85 -10.41 -3.80
N GLU A 93 -2.38 -11.46 -4.41
CA GLU A 93 -1.63 -12.62 -4.87
C GLU A 93 -0.53 -12.30 -5.89
N TYR A 94 -0.65 -11.20 -6.63
CA TYR A 94 0.41 -10.76 -7.56
C TYR A 94 1.60 -10.10 -6.84
N GLN A 95 1.51 -9.90 -5.54
CA GLN A 95 2.59 -9.35 -4.73
C GLN A 95 3.41 -10.42 -4.02
N LEU A 96 2.93 -11.66 -4.04
CA LEU A 96 3.62 -12.79 -3.44
C LEU A 96 4.73 -13.27 -4.39
N PHE A 97 5.94 -13.41 -3.89
CA PHE A 97 7.10 -13.79 -4.72
C PHE A 97 8.11 -14.69 -4.01
N GLU A 98 8.01 -14.83 -2.68
CA GLU A 98 8.89 -15.70 -1.92
C GLU A 98 8.44 -17.17 -1.96
N ALA A 99 9.34 -18.06 -1.59
CA ALA A 99 9.10 -19.50 -1.64
C ALA A 99 8.05 -19.98 -0.63
N ASP A 100 7.97 -19.33 0.51
CA ASP A 100 7.03 -19.64 1.58
C ASP A 100 6.43 -18.38 2.21
N VAL A 101 5.28 -18.57 2.89
CA VAL A 101 4.52 -17.49 3.53
C VAL A 101 5.35 -16.71 4.54
N PHE A 102 6.11 -17.42 5.39
CA PHE A 102 6.87 -16.78 6.46
C PHE A 102 7.96 -15.86 5.91
N THR A 103 8.69 -16.33 4.90
CA THR A 103 9.73 -15.55 4.23
C THR A 103 9.13 -14.33 3.52
N ASP A 104 7.96 -14.48 2.90
CA ASP A 104 7.26 -13.37 2.22
C ASP A 104 6.83 -12.29 3.22
N VAL A 105 6.31 -12.67 4.39
CA VAL A 105 5.98 -11.73 5.47
C VAL A 105 7.21 -11.05 6.06
N CYS A 106 8.36 -11.72 6.14
CA CYS A 106 9.63 -11.14 6.58
C CYS A 106 10.16 -10.04 5.64
N PHE A 107 9.71 -9.99 4.39
CA PHE A 107 10.17 -9.03 3.40
C PHE A 107 9.88 -7.58 3.80
N GLY A 108 8.71 -7.31 4.40
CA GLY A 108 8.35 -5.98 4.89
C GLY A 108 9.36 -5.43 5.91
N PRO A 109 9.56 -6.10 7.05
CA PRO A 109 10.55 -5.72 8.07
C PRO A 109 11.98 -5.64 7.53
N LYS A 110 12.37 -6.55 6.63
CA LYS A 110 13.69 -6.53 5.96
C LYS A 110 13.91 -5.23 5.17
N ASN A 111 12.90 -4.77 4.44
CA ASN A 111 12.96 -3.49 3.71
C ASN A 111 13.00 -2.26 4.61
N GLN A 112 12.60 -2.41 5.88
CA GLN A 112 12.76 -1.38 6.91
C GLN A 112 14.17 -1.37 7.53
N GLY A 113 15.05 -2.29 7.14
CA GLY A 113 16.43 -2.38 7.62
C GLY A 113 16.59 -3.10 8.95
N LEU A 114 15.60 -3.89 9.38
CA LEU A 114 15.67 -4.66 10.61
C LEU A 114 16.61 -5.86 10.48
N SER A 115 17.16 -6.33 11.61
CA SER A 115 17.96 -7.55 11.65
C SER A 115 17.12 -8.77 11.27
N LYS A 116 17.80 -9.88 10.92
CA LYS A 116 17.09 -11.13 10.57
C LYS A 116 16.20 -11.62 11.70
N GLU A 117 16.72 -11.58 12.92
CA GLU A 117 16.02 -12.02 14.13
C GLU A 117 14.77 -11.16 14.39
N GLU A 118 14.88 -9.84 14.24
CA GLU A 118 13.75 -8.92 14.39
C GLU A 118 12.70 -9.13 13.29
N CYS A 119 13.12 -9.41 12.04
CA CYS A 119 12.21 -9.74 10.95
C CYS A 119 11.39 -11.00 11.25
N GLU A 120 12.04 -12.05 11.74
CA GLU A 120 11.39 -13.32 12.11
C GLU A 120 10.39 -13.13 13.25
N ILE A 121 10.75 -12.36 14.29
CA ILE A 121 9.84 -12.05 15.40
C ILE A 121 8.60 -11.30 14.89
N ARG A 122 8.79 -10.22 14.13
CA ARG A 122 7.67 -9.43 13.60
C ARG A 122 6.79 -10.19 12.62
N ALA A 123 7.39 -11.04 11.78
CA ALA A 123 6.63 -11.88 10.87
C ALA A 123 5.74 -12.88 11.64
N LYS A 124 6.28 -13.49 12.69
CA LYS A 124 5.52 -14.40 13.55
C LYS A 124 4.37 -13.68 14.25
N GLU A 125 4.63 -12.54 14.88
CA GLU A 125 3.60 -11.72 15.53
C GLU A 125 2.49 -11.31 14.55
N ALA A 126 2.85 -10.90 13.32
CA ALA A 126 1.86 -10.51 12.31
C ALA A 126 0.99 -11.69 11.86
N LEU A 127 1.57 -12.87 11.65
CA LEU A 127 0.84 -14.07 11.27
C LEU A 127 -0.07 -14.57 12.40
N GLU A 128 0.40 -14.53 13.65
CA GLU A 128 -0.41 -14.84 14.84
C GLU A 128 -1.59 -13.87 15.00
N LEU A 129 -1.36 -12.56 14.79
CA LEU A 129 -2.38 -11.53 14.89
C LEU A 129 -3.55 -11.75 13.92
N VAL A 130 -3.28 -12.25 12.71
CA VAL A 130 -4.31 -12.59 11.72
C VAL A 130 -4.82 -14.03 11.87
N GLY A 131 -4.35 -14.79 12.86
CA GLY A 131 -4.76 -16.16 13.12
C GLY A 131 -4.29 -17.16 12.05
N PHE A 132 -3.18 -16.87 11.37
CA PHE A 132 -2.65 -17.78 10.36
C PHE A 132 -1.93 -18.98 11.03
N PRO A 133 -2.30 -20.23 10.72
CA PRO A 133 -1.77 -21.39 11.45
C PRO A 133 -0.29 -21.63 11.18
N GLU A 134 0.53 -21.82 12.24
CA GLU A 134 1.98 -22.02 12.16
C GLU A 134 2.40 -23.18 11.24
N LYS A 135 1.60 -24.25 11.19
CA LYS A 135 1.83 -25.41 10.30
C LYS A 135 1.93 -25.06 8.81
N TYR A 136 1.48 -23.86 8.41
CA TYR A 136 1.49 -23.41 7.02
C TYR A 136 2.54 -22.35 6.74
N TYR A 137 3.35 -21.94 7.73
CA TYR A 137 4.34 -20.88 7.57
C TYR A 137 5.34 -21.17 6.45
N HIS A 138 5.76 -22.41 6.32
CA HIS A 138 6.75 -22.86 5.33
C HIS A 138 6.13 -23.51 4.09
N GLN A 139 4.86 -23.28 3.84
CA GLN A 139 4.19 -23.68 2.61
C GLN A 139 4.18 -22.53 1.60
N SER A 140 4.15 -22.91 0.32
CA SER A 140 4.06 -21.91 -0.75
C SER A 140 2.80 -21.07 -0.64
N PRO A 141 2.88 -19.74 -0.68
CA PRO A 141 1.70 -18.88 -0.64
C PRO A 141 0.74 -19.14 -1.82
N PHE A 142 1.23 -19.68 -2.93
CA PHE A 142 0.44 -20.01 -4.11
C PHE A 142 -0.42 -21.28 -3.95
N GLU A 143 -0.17 -22.10 -2.93
CA GLU A 143 -1.00 -23.26 -2.59
C GLU A 143 -2.27 -22.88 -1.84
N PHE A 144 -2.32 -21.66 -1.27
CA PHE A 144 -3.51 -21.11 -0.62
C PHE A 144 -4.44 -20.46 -1.64
N CYS A 145 -5.14 -21.28 -2.44
CA CYS A 145 -6.19 -20.76 -3.30
C CYS A 145 -7.33 -20.18 -2.44
N PRO A 146 -7.85 -18.95 -2.71
CA PRO A 146 -8.94 -18.32 -1.94
C PRO A 146 -10.18 -19.21 -1.80
N ASN A 147 -10.39 -20.15 -2.73
CA ASN A 147 -11.52 -21.09 -2.71
C ASN A 147 -11.36 -22.28 -1.77
N SER A 148 -10.19 -22.55 -1.19
CA SER A 148 -10.01 -23.69 -0.27
C SER A 148 -10.48 -23.39 1.15
N TYR A 149 -10.50 -22.12 1.57
CA TYR A 149 -10.98 -21.70 2.89
C TYR A 149 -12.50 -21.48 2.97
N LEU A 150 -13.18 -21.29 1.83
CA LEU A 150 -14.63 -21.10 1.77
C LEU A 150 -15.42 -22.43 1.68
N ARG A 151 -14.75 -23.58 1.74
CA ARG A 151 -15.38 -24.91 1.70
C ARG A 151 -15.40 -25.63 3.04
N ARG A 152 -15.37 -24.92 4.17
CA ARG A 152 -15.64 -25.53 5.48
C ARG A 152 -16.69 -24.75 6.23
#